data_0933a922807cee665a79e745efd67403
#
_entry.id   0933a922807cee665a79e745efd67403
#
_cell.length_a   1.000
_cell.length_b   1.000
_cell.length_c   1.000
_cell.angle_alpha   90.00
_cell.angle_beta   90.00
_cell.angle_gamma   90.00
#
_symmetry.space_group_name_H-M   'P 1'
#
loop_
_entity.id
_entity.type
_entity.pdbx_description
1 polymer ?
#
loop_
_entity_poly.entity_id
_entity_poly.type
_entity_poly.pdbx_seq_one_letter_code
_entity_poly.pdbx_strand_id
1 'polypeptide(L)'
;MTEIRVFEHRTLLRHPREVVFRWLENPGALERLTPPFAGEVVQGPTDGLRVGSESRLRIQAPGAAGLFAGAAHGMLTGLLPDAVASRLPGGAAPAVPWRARHTAYEEGRMFRDEMVSGPLASWRHTHLLDDAAPGEADTADGRRGTVVTDHIEYALPGESLVSRVPGLGTAASRRTHEAFEAELSRQFAYRARVMADDLDFHAAHPGPLVGGPARTVAVTGSGGLIGRQLCALLTTGGHRVVRLVRSPKKAGALDAALWDPGRETVDEDALAGADVVVNLAGEPIAGRFTDEHKEAVHDSRVRGTRTLVDALARITAREGDDARARALVNGSAIGYYGADAGTGPFGSGLVEDLEPGDDFLAEVVADWEAEARRAEAAGIRVAMLRTGVVLSPAGGMLQQVLPLFLAGVGGPIASSGGESHDGSPWLSWIGADDIAGAFAHAVLDDGVTGPLNAVAPEPVTAKEFAAILGRVLRRPAAVPTPGFGPRLLLGAEGAEETVRADQKAVADRLLASGYAMRDPELEGALRHVLGR
;
A
#
# COMPACT_ATOMS: atom_id res chain seq x y z
N MET A 1 26.95 21.26 -24.75
CA MET A 1 26.19 21.50 -23.49
C MET A 1 24.92 20.68 -23.59
N THR A 2 24.56 19.95 -22.58
CA THR A 2 23.30 19.20 -22.52
C THR A 2 22.17 20.23 -22.39
N GLU A 3 21.13 20.12 -23.21
CA GLU A 3 19.98 21.02 -23.16
C GLU A 3 19.20 20.78 -21.86
N ILE A 4 18.97 21.84 -21.08
CA ILE A 4 18.10 21.77 -19.89
C ILE A 4 16.67 22.06 -20.35
N ARG A 5 15.75 21.19 -19.96
CA ARG A 5 14.32 21.34 -20.22
C ARG A 5 13.55 21.55 -18.93
N VAL A 6 12.37 22.10 -19.05
CA VAL A 6 11.47 22.39 -17.95
C VAL A 6 10.17 21.62 -18.13
N PHE A 7 9.74 20.96 -17.06
CA PHE A 7 8.41 20.37 -16.92
C PHE A 7 7.74 21.02 -15.72
N GLU A 8 6.48 21.40 -15.86
CA GLU A 8 5.68 21.96 -14.77
C GLU A 8 4.38 21.18 -14.59
N HIS A 9 4.01 21.00 -13.33
CA HIS A 9 2.71 20.43 -12.95
C HIS A 9 2.09 21.27 -11.85
N ARG A 10 0.78 21.58 -11.98
CA ARG A 10 0.02 22.33 -10.98
C ARG A 10 -1.04 21.45 -10.37
N THR A 11 -1.06 21.39 -9.04
CA THR A 11 -2.05 20.68 -8.24
C THR A 11 -2.87 21.69 -7.44
N LEU A 12 -4.19 21.65 -7.59
CA LEU A 12 -5.14 22.45 -6.84
C LEU A 12 -5.68 21.64 -5.67
N LEU A 13 -5.56 22.17 -4.44
CA LEU A 13 -5.97 21.50 -3.21
C LEU A 13 -6.92 22.40 -2.42
N ARG A 14 -8.03 21.83 -1.95
CA ARG A 14 -9.02 22.53 -1.12
C ARG A 14 -8.65 22.58 0.36
N HIS A 15 -7.36 22.72 0.63
CA HIS A 15 -6.79 22.76 1.97
C HIS A 15 -5.89 23.99 2.11
N PRO A 16 -5.82 24.61 3.30
CA PRO A 16 -4.96 25.78 3.53
C PRO A 16 -3.48 25.43 3.31
N ARG A 17 -2.72 26.39 2.83
CA ARG A 17 -1.31 26.21 2.46
C ARG A 17 -0.44 25.72 3.63
N GLU A 18 -0.68 26.19 4.83
CA GLU A 18 0.01 25.74 6.03
C GLU A 18 -0.25 24.27 6.37
N VAL A 19 -1.43 23.75 6.06
CA VAL A 19 -1.78 22.32 6.23
C VAL A 19 -1.08 21.48 5.18
N VAL A 20 -1.13 21.91 3.91
CA VAL A 20 -0.48 21.21 2.79
C VAL A 20 1.05 21.17 3.00
N PHE A 21 1.65 22.31 3.38
CA PHE A 21 3.09 22.37 3.61
C PHE A 21 3.51 21.47 4.77
N ARG A 22 2.78 21.47 5.89
CA ARG A 22 3.04 20.60 7.04
C ARG A 22 2.88 19.12 6.68
N TRP A 23 1.91 18.77 5.85
CA TRP A 23 1.76 17.40 5.35
C TRP A 23 3.00 16.95 4.56
N LEU A 24 3.55 17.83 3.70
CA LEU A 24 4.78 17.58 2.95
C LEU A 24 6.03 17.48 3.85
N GLU A 25 6.10 18.24 4.95
CA GLU A 25 7.19 18.17 5.93
C GLU A 25 7.16 16.91 6.79
N ASN A 26 5.96 16.36 7.03
CA ASN A 26 5.78 15.22 7.92
C ASN A 26 6.44 13.95 7.34
N PRO A 27 7.02 13.11 8.21
CA PRO A 27 7.53 11.81 7.79
C PRO A 27 6.44 11.00 7.06
N GLY A 28 6.82 10.31 5.99
CA GLY A 28 5.88 9.51 5.18
C GLY A 28 5.43 10.17 3.89
N ALA A 29 5.51 11.50 3.74
CA ALA A 29 5.07 12.19 2.53
C ALA A 29 5.77 11.64 1.26
N LEU A 30 7.09 11.42 1.30
CA LEU A 30 7.82 10.84 0.17
C LEU A 30 7.34 9.42 -0.17
N GLU A 31 7.04 8.59 0.84
CA GLU A 31 6.50 7.24 0.64
C GLU A 31 5.12 7.31 -0.02
N ARG A 32 4.23 8.19 0.45
CA ARG A 32 2.90 8.38 -0.12
C ARG A 32 2.95 8.92 -1.55
N LEU A 33 3.86 9.85 -1.82
CA LEU A 33 4.02 10.48 -3.13
C LEU A 33 4.84 9.64 -4.12
N THR A 34 5.37 8.49 -3.72
CA THR A 34 6.12 7.59 -4.63
C THR A 34 5.16 6.59 -5.28
N PRO A 35 4.84 6.73 -6.58
CA PRO A 35 3.90 5.84 -7.23
C PRO A 35 4.44 4.40 -7.26
N PRO A 36 3.62 3.38 -6.93
CA PRO A 36 4.07 1.99 -6.88
C PRO A 36 4.47 1.42 -8.26
N PHE A 37 4.07 2.09 -9.34
CA PHE A 37 4.49 1.76 -10.71
C PHE A 37 5.78 2.47 -11.15
N ALA A 38 6.31 3.42 -10.36
CA ALA A 38 7.51 4.20 -10.69
C ALA A 38 8.73 3.84 -9.85
N GLY A 39 8.54 3.30 -8.65
CA GLY A 39 9.66 2.94 -7.78
C GLY A 39 9.29 2.69 -6.33
N GLU A 40 10.31 2.67 -5.49
CA GLU A 40 10.17 2.50 -4.04
C GLU A 40 11.12 3.42 -3.28
N VAL A 41 10.74 3.83 -2.09
CA VAL A 41 11.59 4.56 -1.15
C VAL A 41 12.45 3.55 -0.38
N VAL A 42 13.78 3.64 -0.56
CA VAL A 42 14.76 2.83 0.18
C VAL A 42 15.11 3.48 1.51
N GLN A 43 15.21 4.82 1.49
CA GLN A 43 15.47 5.64 2.66
C GLN A 43 14.74 6.98 2.50
N GLY A 44 13.86 7.30 3.44
CA GLY A 44 13.22 8.61 3.52
C GLY A 44 14.22 9.74 3.81
N PRO A 45 13.78 10.99 3.73
CA PRO A 45 14.61 12.15 4.05
C PRO A 45 15.25 12.04 5.43
N THR A 46 16.54 12.34 5.53
CA THR A 46 17.31 12.20 6.79
C THR A 46 16.99 13.29 7.81
N ASP A 47 16.49 14.43 7.37
CA ASP A 47 16.10 15.57 8.22
C ASP A 47 14.95 16.37 7.57
N GLY A 48 13.85 15.69 7.24
CA GLY A 48 12.68 16.31 6.61
C GLY A 48 13.05 17.07 5.32
N LEU A 49 12.47 18.26 5.13
CA LEU A 49 12.70 19.11 3.96
C LEU A 49 13.92 20.05 4.09
N ARG A 50 14.67 20.00 5.20
CA ARG A 50 15.79 20.91 5.47
C ARG A 50 16.92 20.73 4.46
N VAL A 51 17.63 21.83 4.20
CA VAL A 51 18.80 21.85 3.32
C VAL A 51 19.85 20.85 3.84
N GLY A 52 20.33 19.99 2.93
CA GLY A 52 21.28 18.91 3.22
C GLY A 52 20.64 17.57 3.51
N SER A 53 19.31 17.51 3.75
CA SER A 53 18.58 16.25 3.92
C SER A 53 18.66 15.41 2.65
N GLU A 54 18.97 14.12 2.78
CA GLU A 54 19.10 13.18 1.66
C GLU A 54 18.05 12.09 1.72
N SER A 55 17.55 11.71 0.54
CA SER A 55 16.67 10.57 0.32
C SER A 55 17.27 9.61 -0.71
N ARG A 56 16.88 8.33 -0.61
CA ARG A 56 17.26 7.28 -1.55
C ARG A 56 16.04 6.54 -2.03
N LEU A 57 15.92 6.44 -3.34
CA LEU A 57 14.87 5.70 -4.01
C LEU A 57 15.48 4.66 -4.96
N ARG A 58 14.68 3.71 -5.33
CA ARG A 58 14.94 2.78 -6.42
C ARG A 58 13.87 3.01 -7.48
N ILE A 59 14.27 3.54 -8.65
CA ILE A 59 13.34 3.94 -9.72
C ILE A 59 13.29 2.83 -10.75
N GLN A 60 12.08 2.43 -11.13
CA GLN A 60 11.85 1.45 -12.19
C GLN A 60 12.01 2.09 -13.59
N ALA A 61 12.34 1.28 -14.59
CA ALA A 61 12.32 1.72 -15.95
C ALA A 61 10.90 2.20 -16.36
N PRO A 62 10.76 3.29 -17.13
CA PRO A 62 9.46 3.88 -17.41
C PRO A 62 8.55 2.98 -18.27
N GLY A 63 7.24 3.12 -18.06
CA GLY A 63 6.21 2.49 -18.89
C GLY A 63 5.99 1.01 -18.67
N ALA A 64 5.47 0.34 -19.71
CA ALA A 64 5.14 -1.09 -19.64
C ALA A 64 6.36 -1.99 -19.40
N ALA A 65 7.55 -1.57 -19.87
CA ALA A 65 8.80 -2.31 -19.67
C ALA A 65 9.19 -2.37 -18.17
N GLY A 66 9.04 -1.27 -17.43
CA GLY A 66 9.30 -1.23 -15.99
C GLY A 66 8.31 -2.07 -15.20
N LEU A 67 7.02 -1.94 -15.50
CA LEU A 67 5.98 -2.76 -14.88
C LEU A 67 6.21 -4.26 -15.13
N PHE A 68 6.53 -4.63 -16.38
CA PHE A 68 6.82 -6.03 -16.75
C PHE A 68 8.02 -6.57 -15.96
N ALA A 69 9.11 -5.81 -15.94
CA ALA A 69 10.34 -6.24 -15.28
C ALA A 69 10.17 -6.31 -13.75
N GLY A 70 9.48 -5.35 -13.12
CA GLY A 70 9.17 -5.37 -11.68
C GLY A 70 8.26 -6.52 -11.29
N ALA A 71 7.20 -6.76 -12.07
CA ALA A 71 6.28 -7.85 -11.83
C ALA A 71 6.91 -9.24 -12.07
N ALA A 72 7.73 -9.38 -13.13
CA ALA A 72 8.46 -10.63 -13.40
C ALA A 72 9.45 -10.96 -12.28
N HIS A 73 10.11 -9.96 -11.71
CA HIS A 73 10.97 -10.17 -10.54
C HIS A 73 10.18 -10.62 -9.30
N GLY A 74 9.09 -9.93 -8.98
CA GLY A 74 8.24 -10.33 -7.85
C GLY A 74 7.69 -11.74 -7.99
N MET A 75 7.33 -12.15 -9.22
CA MET A 75 6.93 -13.52 -9.50
C MET A 75 8.09 -14.51 -9.26
N LEU A 76 9.29 -14.22 -9.75
CA LEU A 76 10.45 -15.09 -9.57
C LEU A 76 10.85 -15.21 -8.09
N THR A 77 10.84 -14.13 -7.34
CA THR A 77 11.19 -14.14 -5.90
C THR A 77 10.15 -14.84 -5.05
N GLY A 78 8.86 -14.73 -5.40
CA GLY A 78 7.77 -15.44 -4.72
C GLY A 78 7.75 -16.96 -4.98
N LEU A 79 8.48 -17.44 -6.00
CA LEU A 79 8.59 -18.85 -6.36
C LEU A 79 9.81 -19.56 -5.78
N LEU A 80 10.73 -18.81 -5.18
CA LEU A 80 12.00 -19.35 -4.67
C LEU A 80 11.99 -19.41 -3.14
N PRO A 81 12.59 -20.47 -2.54
CA PRO A 81 12.80 -20.48 -1.09
C PRO A 81 13.53 -19.21 -0.63
N ASP A 82 13.18 -18.67 0.52
CA ASP A 82 13.73 -17.41 1.09
C ASP A 82 15.25 -17.35 1.07
N ALA A 83 15.91 -18.50 1.32
CA ALA A 83 17.37 -18.60 1.28
C ALA A 83 17.97 -18.35 -0.13
N VAL A 84 17.17 -18.52 -1.18
CA VAL A 84 17.55 -18.27 -2.59
C VAL A 84 17.04 -16.91 -3.03
N ALA A 85 15.79 -16.57 -2.69
CA ALA A 85 15.17 -15.28 -2.99
C ALA A 85 15.98 -14.11 -2.39
N SER A 86 16.49 -14.28 -1.16
CA SER A 86 17.34 -13.29 -0.47
C SER A 86 18.72 -13.08 -1.10
N ARG A 87 19.18 -14.00 -1.94
CA ARG A 87 20.47 -13.93 -2.67
C ARG A 87 20.33 -13.36 -4.07
N LEU A 88 19.09 -13.25 -4.59
CA LEU A 88 18.89 -12.56 -5.84
C LEU A 88 19.12 -11.06 -5.62
N PRO A 89 19.82 -10.38 -6.57
CA PRO A 89 19.92 -8.92 -6.51
C PRO A 89 18.51 -8.35 -6.43
N GLY A 90 18.23 -7.62 -5.38
CA GLY A 90 16.91 -7.04 -5.15
C GLY A 90 16.44 -6.25 -6.36
N GLY A 91 15.38 -6.75 -7.00
CA GLY A 91 14.78 -6.14 -8.18
C GLY A 91 15.44 -6.54 -9.50
N ALA A 92 14.91 -7.53 -10.19
CA ALA A 92 15.32 -7.88 -11.56
C ALA A 92 14.75 -6.96 -12.64
N ALA A 93 13.89 -5.99 -12.31
CA ALA A 93 13.82 -4.80 -13.13
C ALA A 93 15.15 -4.06 -12.98
N PRO A 94 15.71 -3.46 -14.03
CA PRO A 94 16.84 -2.55 -13.87
C PRO A 94 16.34 -1.32 -13.10
N ALA A 95 16.13 -1.51 -11.80
CA ALA A 95 15.82 -0.44 -10.88
C ALA A 95 17.10 0.34 -10.67
N VAL A 96 17.08 1.58 -11.10
CA VAL A 96 18.23 2.46 -11.02
C VAL A 96 18.21 3.15 -9.65
N PRO A 97 19.32 3.12 -8.89
CA PRO A 97 19.39 3.88 -7.66
C PRO A 97 19.30 5.38 -7.95
N TRP A 98 18.47 6.05 -7.16
CA TRP A 98 18.31 7.49 -7.17
C TRP A 98 18.64 8.05 -5.78
N ARG A 99 19.51 9.05 -5.72
CA ARG A 99 19.79 9.81 -4.51
C ARG A 99 19.54 11.28 -4.77
N ALA A 100 18.70 11.89 -3.95
CA ALA A 100 18.39 13.31 -3.99
C ALA A 100 18.79 13.98 -2.67
N ARG A 101 19.05 15.29 -2.74
CA ARG A 101 19.37 16.14 -1.60
C ARG A 101 18.59 17.42 -1.68
N HIS A 102 18.02 17.86 -0.58
CA HIS A 102 17.40 19.18 -0.48
C HIS A 102 18.46 20.28 -0.54
N THR A 103 18.25 21.27 -1.40
CA THR A 103 19.21 22.37 -1.66
C THR A 103 18.65 23.75 -1.33
N ALA A 104 17.32 23.87 -1.15
CA ALA A 104 16.66 25.10 -0.72
C ALA A 104 15.43 24.79 0.10
N TYR A 105 15.09 25.67 1.02
CA TYR A 105 13.92 25.57 1.89
C TYR A 105 13.48 26.97 2.34
N GLU A 106 12.20 27.27 2.19
CA GLU A 106 11.52 28.45 2.72
C GLU A 106 10.21 27.99 3.38
N GLU A 107 10.12 28.13 4.69
CA GLU A 107 9.00 27.61 5.48
C GLU A 107 7.64 28.09 4.95
N GLY A 108 6.72 27.15 4.77
CA GLY A 108 5.37 27.40 4.27
C GLY A 108 5.27 27.77 2.79
N ARG A 109 6.36 27.84 2.03
CA ARG A 109 6.34 28.35 0.64
C ARG A 109 7.08 27.51 -0.37
N MET A 110 8.26 27.00 -0.03
CA MET A 110 9.10 26.38 -1.05
C MET A 110 10.11 25.41 -0.45
N PHE A 111 10.35 24.32 -1.16
CA PHE A 111 11.56 23.51 -0.98
C PHE A 111 12.04 22.98 -2.33
N ARG A 112 13.31 22.58 -2.40
CA ARG A 112 13.94 22.10 -3.62
C ARG A 112 14.82 20.92 -3.35
N ASP A 113 14.75 19.91 -4.17
CA ASP A 113 15.69 18.79 -4.20
C ASP A 113 16.45 18.73 -5.53
N GLU A 114 17.67 18.22 -5.47
CA GLU A 114 18.52 17.97 -6.63
C GLU A 114 19.04 16.53 -6.60
N MET A 115 19.14 15.92 -7.77
CA MET A 115 19.73 14.61 -7.91
C MET A 115 21.23 14.68 -7.63
N VAL A 116 21.69 13.91 -6.64
CA VAL A 116 23.12 13.72 -6.35
C VAL A 116 23.71 12.60 -7.19
N SER A 117 22.93 11.54 -7.43
CA SER A 117 23.27 10.44 -8.32
C SER A 117 21.99 9.76 -8.82
N GLY A 118 21.97 9.38 -10.10
CA GLY A 118 20.81 8.79 -10.74
C GLY A 118 21.01 8.62 -12.25
N PRO A 119 19.96 8.25 -12.98
CA PRO A 119 20.05 7.93 -14.40
C PRO A 119 20.06 9.16 -15.32
N LEU A 120 19.74 10.35 -14.82
CA LEU A 120 19.67 11.57 -15.62
C LEU A 120 21.01 12.30 -15.65
N ALA A 121 21.19 13.19 -16.62
CA ALA A 121 22.37 14.06 -16.64
C ALA A 121 22.26 15.18 -15.61
N SER A 122 21.05 15.69 -15.37
CA SER A 122 20.73 16.61 -14.29
C SER A 122 19.25 16.52 -13.92
N TRP A 123 18.94 16.88 -12.67
CA TRP A 123 17.58 17.02 -12.15
C TRP A 123 17.58 18.01 -11.01
N ARG A 124 16.68 18.98 -11.10
CA ARG A 124 16.36 19.94 -10.07
C ARG A 124 14.85 20.07 -9.97
N HIS A 125 14.28 19.78 -8.80
CA HIS A 125 12.85 19.83 -8.57
C HIS A 125 12.53 20.85 -7.49
N THR A 126 11.78 21.88 -7.84
CA THR A 126 11.33 22.93 -6.94
C THR A 126 9.83 22.79 -6.72
N HIS A 127 9.43 22.67 -5.47
CA HIS A 127 8.04 22.70 -5.02
C HIS A 127 7.70 24.11 -4.55
N LEU A 128 6.73 24.73 -5.17
CA LEU A 128 6.23 26.05 -4.81
C LEU A 128 4.79 25.91 -4.30
N LEU A 129 4.48 26.53 -3.17
CA LEU A 129 3.15 26.54 -2.58
C LEU A 129 2.65 27.98 -2.50
N ASP A 130 1.56 28.26 -3.20
CA ASP A 130 0.89 29.55 -3.20
C ASP A 130 -0.58 29.38 -2.80
N ASP A 131 -1.18 30.45 -2.27
CA ASP A 131 -2.62 30.47 -2.06
C ASP A 131 -3.35 30.47 -3.41
N ALA A 132 -4.36 29.64 -3.57
CA ALA A 132 -5.19 29.61 -4.77
C ALA A 132 -5.87 30.97 -5.03
N ALA A 133 -6.15 31.28 -6.27
CA ALA A 133 -6.95 32.48 -6.59
C ALA A 133 -8.36 32.34 -5.98
N PRO A 134 -9.02 33.46 -5.64
CA PRO A 134 -10.38 33.39 -5.10
C PRO A 134 -11.33 32.61 -6.01
N GLY A 135 -12.01 31.60 -5.45
CA GLY A 135 -12.93 30.73 -6.19
C GLY A 135 -12.28 29.61 -7.02
N GLU A 136 -10.92 29.53 -7.08
CA GLU A 136 -10.22 28.49 -7.83
C GLU A 136 -10.15 27.16 -7.03
N ALA A 137 -9.90 27.22 -5.72
CA ALA A 137 -9.89 26.08 -4.82
C ALA A 137 -10.20 26.53 -3.40
N ASP A 138 -11.46 26.94 -3.14
CA ASP A 138 -11.84 27.35 -1.80
C ASP A 138 -11.97 26.11 -0.89
N THR A 139 -11.57 26.27 0.38
CA THR A 139 -11.76 25.28 1.43
C THR A 139 -13.22 25.20 1.87
N ALA A 140 -13.61 24.15 2.58
CA ALA A 140 -14.98 23.98 3.05
C ALA A 140 -15.45 25.11 4.01
N ASP A 141 -14.51 25.76 4.72
CA ASP A 141 -14.75 26.90 5.61
C ASP A 141 -14.59 28.27 4.92
N GLY A 142 -14.45 28.29 3.59
CA GLY A 142 -14.39 29.50 2.77
C GLY A 142 -13.03 30.20 2.76
N ARG A 143 -11.97 29.56 3.31
CA ARG A 143 -10.59 30.06 3.16
C ARG A 143 -10.05 29.71 1.76
N ARG A 144 -8.94 30.30 1.39
CA ARG A 144 -8.24 29.93 0.14
C ARG A 144 -7.61 28.56 0.29
N GLY A 145 -7.75 27.75 -0.72
CA GLY A 145 -6.98 26.52 -0.89
C GLY A 145 -5.55 26.81 -1.37
N THR A 146 -4.88 25.78 -1.83
CA THR A 146 -3.47 25.82 -2.19
C THR A 146 -3.24 25.43 -3.64
N VAL A 147 -2.35 26.13 -4.31
CA VAL A 147 -1.72 25.72 -5.57
C VAL A 147 -0.33 25.18 -5.23
N VAL A 148 -0.09 23.91 -5.49
CA VAL A 148 1.26 23.33 -5.48
C VAL A 148 1.76 23.32 -6.93
N THR A 149 2.88 24.01 -7.19
CA THR A 149 3.55 24.01 -8.48
C THR A 149 4.85 23.24 -8.37
N ASP A 150 4.92 22.11 -9.05
CA ASP A 150 6.13 21.31 -9.20
C ASP A 150 6.86 21.80 -10.45
N HIS A 151 8.00 22.45 -10.27
CA HIS A 151 8.85 22.96 -11.35
C HIS A 151 10.12 22.11 -11.44
N ILE A 152 10.28 21.40 -12.56
CA ILE A 152 11.36 20.44 -12.78
C ILE A 152 12.23 20.86 -13.92
N GLU A 153 13.50 21.15 -13.64
CA GLU A 153 14.55 21.33 -14.62
C GLU A 153 15.32 20.00 -14.77
N TYR A 154 15.38 19.45 -15.98
CA TYR A 154 16.03 18.16 -16.21
C TYR A 154 16.83 18.11 -17.49
N ALA A 155 17.79 17.19 -17.57
CA ALA A 155 18.51 16.85 -18.78
C ALA A 155 18.66 15.33 -18.90
N LEU A 156 18.40 14.81 -20.10
CA LEU A 156 18.52 13.38 -20.38
C LEU A 156 19.98 13.00 -20.71
N PRO A 157 20.44 11.79 -20.34
CA PRO A 157 21.78 11.33 -20.67
C PRO A 157 21.92 11.06 -22.18
N GLY A 158 23.10 11.35 -22.74
CA GLY A 158 23.45 10.98 -24.14
C GLY A 158 22.92 11.89 -25.21
N GLU A 159 22.16 12.95 -24.94
CA GLU A 159 21.64 13.89 -25.93
C GLU A 159 22.74 14.51 -26.81
N SER A 160 23.89 14.84 -26.24
CA SER A 160 25.03 15.38 -26.99
C SER A 160 25.62 14.40 -28.01
N LEU A 161 25.36 13.11 -27.89
CA LEU A 161 25.76 12.08 -28.86
C LEU A 161 24.72 11.90 -29.95
N VAL A 162 23.43 11.88 -29.58
CA VAL A 162 22.29 11.67 -30.49
C VAL A 162 22.11 12.90 -31.41
N SER A 163 22.28 14.10 -30.88
CA SER A 163 22.18 15.36 -31.68
C SER A 163 23.24 15.52 -32.78
N ARG A 164 24.32 14.72 -32.74
CA ARG A 164 25.39 14.75 -33.76
C ARG A 164 25.08 13.90 -34.99
N VAL A 165 23.99 13.12 -34.99
CA VAL A 165 23.60 12.30 -36.15
C VAL A 165 22.66 13.11 -37.05
N PRO A 166 23.09 13.55 -38.25
CA PRO A 166 22.26 14.36 -39.14
C PRO A 166 20.98 13.62 -39.57
N GLY A 167 19.81 14.28 -39.42
CA GLY A 167 18.52 13.79 -39.91
C GLY A 167 17.77 12.80 -39.01
N LEU A 168 18.43 12.05 -38.13
CA LEU A 168 17.79 11.09 -37.18
C LEU A 168 17.77 11.65 -35.76
N GLY A 169 18.72 12.51 -35.39
CA GLY A 169 18.93 12.96 -34.00
C GLY A 169 17.76 13.77 -33.43
N THR A 170 17.21 14.71 -34.20
CA THR A 170 16.17 15.63 -33.71
C THR A 170 14.82 14.93 -33.47
N ALA A 171 14.41 14.02 -34.36
CA ALA A 171 13.14 13.29 -34.21
C ALA A 171 13.21 12.26 -33.09
N ALA A 172 14.34 11.56 -32.94
CA ALA A 172 14.55 10.60 -31.85
C ALA A 172 14.62 11.31 -30.49
N SER A 173 15.37 12.41 -30.39
CA SER A 173 15.44 13.23 -29.16
C SER A 173 14.07 13.74 -28.75
N ARG A 174 13.28 14.30 -29.67
CA ARG A 174 11.93 14.78 -29.40
C ARG A 174 11.03 13.67 -28.86
N ARG A 175 10.99 12.49 -29.48
CA ARG A 175 10.18 11.35 -29.03
C ARG A 175 10.58 10.87 -27.63
N THR A 176 11.88 10.89 -27.32
CA THR A 176 12.39 10.51 -26.01
C THR A 176 11.91 11.49 -24.93
N HIS A 177 11.93 12.80 -25.20
CA HIS A 177 11.41 13.82 -24.30
C HIS A 177 9.89 13.71 -24.12
N GLU A 178 9.14 13.59 -25.22
CA GLU A 178 7.69 13.41 -25.18
C GLU A 178 7.31 12.18 -24.31
N ALA A 179 8.05 11.07 -24.45
CA ALA A 179 7.82 9.87 -23.63
C ALA A 179 8.19 10.09 -22.16
N PHE A 180 9.27 10.82 -21.87
CA PHE A 180 9.69 11.14 -20.50
C PHE A 180 8.70 12.10 -19.83
N GLU A 181 8.25 13.15 -20.51
CA GLU A 181 7.26 14.10 -19.99
C GLU A 181 5.88 13.44 -19.79
N ALA A 182 5.49 12.51 -20.66
CA ALA A 182 4.28 11.70 -20.46
C ALA A 182 4.40 10.82 -19.21
N GLU A 183 5.60 10.29 -18.92
CA GLU A 183 5.85 9.55 -17.69
C GLU A 183 5.79 10.44 -16.45
N LEU A 184 6.40 11.63 -16.50
CA LEU A 184 6.29 12.63 -15.43
C LEU A 184 4.83 13.01 -15.18
N SER A 185 4.08 13.29 -16.24
CA SER A 185 2.65 13.64 -16.14
C SER A 185 1.85 12.56 -15.41
N ARG A 186 2.12 11.28 -15.68
CA ARG A 186 1.46 10.16 -14.97
C ARG A 186 1.83 10.12 -13.48
N GLN A 187 3.11 10.30 -13.16
CA GLN A 187 3.59 10.30 -11.78
C GLN A 187 3.02 11.47 -11.00
N PHE A 188 2.97 12.65 -11.60
CA PHE A 188 2.43 13.84 -10.94
C PHE A 188 0.89 13.80 -10.82
N ALA A 189 0.18 13.18 -11.75
CA ALA A 189 -1.26 12.93 -11.60
C ALA A 189 -1.54 11.97 -10.41
N TYR A 190 -0.74 10.92 -10.23
CA TYR A 190 -0.81 10.05 -9.05
C TYR A 190 -0.55 10.84 -7.76
N ARG A 191 0.55 11.61 -7.71
CA ARG A 191 0.94 12.43 -6.55
C ARG A 191 -0.13 13.44 -6.17
N ALA A 192 -0.68 14.14 -7.14
CA ALA A 192 -1.76 15.12 -6.94
C ALA A 192 -2.98 14.48 -6.29
N ARG A 193 -3.40 13.31 -6.79
CA ARG A 193 -4.53 12.58 -6.26
C ARG A 193 -4.27 12.08 -4.83
N VAL A 194 -3.16 11.39 -4.59
CA VAL A 194 -2.81 10.88 -3.26
C VAL A 194 -2.73 12.00 -2.24
N MET A 195 -2.13 13.14 -2.61
CA MET A 195 -2.05 14.30 -1.70
C MET A 195 -3.43 14.86 -1.36
N ALA A 196 -4.32 14.97 -2.34
CA ALA A 196 -5.70 15.42 -2.11
C ALA A 196 -6.46 14.43 -1.21
N ASP A 197 -6.45 13.14 -1.56
CA ASP A 197 -7.15 12.09 -0.82
C ASP A 197 -6.64 11.94 0.62
N ASP A 198 -5.32 12.06 0.85
CA ASP A 198 -4.74 12.00 2.19
C ASP A 198 -5.11 13.23 3.03
N LEU A 199 -5.11 14.42 2.44
CA LEU A 199 -5.54 15.64 3.12
C LEU A 199 -7.02 15.60 3.49
N ASP A 200 -7.88 15.12 2.59
CA ASP A 200 -9.31 14.90 2.86
C ASP A 200 -9.50 13.86 3.98
N PHE A 201 -8.74 12.77 3.96
CA PHE A 201 -8.75 11.77 5.02
C PHE A 201 -8.37 12.37 6.39
N HIS A 202 -7.31 13.17 6.45
CA HIS A 202 -6.88 13.83 7.69
C HIS A 202 -7.85 14.92 8.16
N ALA A 203 -8.58 15.56 7.26
CA ALA A 203 -9.65 16.49 7.63
C ALA A 203 -10.84 15.76 8.28
N ALA A 204 -11.17 14.56 7.77
CA ALA A 204 -12.22 13.71 8.34
C ALA A 204 -11.81 13.03 9.66
N HIS A 205 -10.51 12.83 9.90
CA HIS A 205 -9.95 12.19 11.10
C HIS A 205 -8.98 13.16 11.81
N PRO A 206 -9.49 14.11 12.60
CA PRO A 206 -8.68 15.19 13.17
C PRO A 206 -7.53 14.67 14.05
N GLY A 207 -6.31 14.87 13.55
CA GLY A 207 -5.04 14.61 14.22
C GLY A 207 -4.17 15.87 14.25
N PRO A 208 -2.87 15.77 14.62
CA PRO A 208 -2.00 16.94 14.77
C PRO A 208 -1.88 17.83 13.54
N LEU A 209 -2.01 17.26 12.35
CA LEU A 209 -1.96 18.01 11.09
C LEU A 209 -3.03 19.12 11.04
N VAL A 210 -4.21 18.84 11.57
CA VAL A 210 -5.36 19.76 11.58
C VAL A 210 -5.73 20.24 13.00
N GLY A 211 -4.80 20.13 13.95
CA GLY A 211 -4.97 20.65 15.32
C GLY A 211 -5.66 19.70 16.29
N GLY A 212 -5.86 18.43 15.93
CA GLY A 212 -6.37 17.39 16.82
C GLY A 212 -5.26 16.71 17.64
N PRO A 213 -5.61 15.73 18.49
CA PRO A 213 -4.66 15.03 19.35
C PRO A 213 -3.77 14.07 18.56
N ALA A 214 -2.53 13.91 19.02
CA ALA A 214 -1.63 12.88 18.51
C ALA A 214 -1.99 11.51 19.11
N ARG A 215 -1.89 10.45 18.28
CA ARG A 215 -1.87 9.06 18.76
C ARG A 215 -0.49 8.45 18.55
N THR A 216 -0.08 7.60 19.47
CA THR A 216 1.08 6.73 19.32
C THR A 216 0.59 5.36 18.88
N VAL A 217 1.05 4.88 17.72
CA VAL A 217 0.60 3.64 17.10
C VAL A 217 1.77 2.68 16.96
N ALA A 218 1.71 1.54 17.65
CA ALA A 218 2.70 0.47 17.52
C ALA A 218 2.28 -0.49 16.40
N VAL A 219 3.17 -0.74 15.41
CA VAL A 219 2.81 -1.47 14.18
C VAL A 219 3.75 -2.64 13.95
N THR A 220 3.22 -3.88 13.95
CA THR A 220 3.91 -5.04 13.39
C THR A 220 3.72 -5.10 11.88
N GLY A 221 4.61 -5.78 11.14
CA GLY A 221 4.48 -5.86 9.68
C GLY A 221 4.65 -4.52 8.97
N SER A 222 5.20 -3.50 9.63
CA SER A 222 5.39 -2.13 9.12
C SER A 222 6.24 -2.01 7.83
N GLY A 223 6.97 -3.06 7.45
CA GLY A 223 7.73 -3.14 6.19
C GLY A 223 6.99 -3.83 5.05
N GLY A 224 5.81 -4.39 5.29
CA GLY A 224 4.96 -5.05 4.29
C GLY A 224 4.20 -4.06 3.40
N LEU A 225 3.48 -4.58 2.41
CA LEU A 225 2.74 -3.80 1.44
C LEU A 225 1.76 -2.80 2.09
N ILE A 226 0.92 -3.28 3.00
CA ILE A 226 -0.08 -2.46 3.72
C ILE A 226 0.63 -1.62 4.79
N GLY A 227 1.51 -2.23 5.59
CA GLY A 227 2.14 -1.58 6.74
C GLY A 227 2.98 -0.35 6.39
N ARG A 228 3.68 -0.36 5.25
CA ARG A 228 4.43 0.82 4.77
C ARG A 228 3.52 2.00 4.48
N GLN A 229 2.44 1.77 3.74
CA GLN A 229 1.48 2.81 3.38
C GLN A 229 0.69 3.32 4.59
N LEU A 230 0.29 2.41 5.49
CA LEU A 230 -0.34 2.78 6.76
C LEU A 230 0.56 3.65 7.63
N CYS A 231 1.82 3.23 7.84
CA CYS A 231 2.78 4.01 8.62
C CYS A 231 2.99 5.40 8.01
N ALA A 232 3.09 5.48 6.68
CA ALA A 232 3.26 6.74 5.97
C ALA A 232 2.01 7.63 6.10
N LEU A 233 0.81 7.08 5.94
CA LEU A 233 -0.45 7.82 6.10
C LEU A 233 -0.61 8.35 7.53
N LEU A 234 -0.33 7.54 8.56
CA LEU A 234 -0.41 7.99 9.96
C LEU A 234 0.61 9.09 10.26
N THR A 235 1.85 8.95 9.78
CA THR A 235 2.89 9.94 10.05
C THR A 235 2.69 11.25 9.28
N THR A 236 2.10 11.23 8.07
CA THR A 236 1.71 12.47 7.38
C THR A 236 0.61 13.24 8.12
N GLY A 237 -0.27 12.54 8.86
CA GLY A 237 -1.25 13.12 9.78
C GLY A 237 -0.64 13.70 11.07
N GLY A 238 0.66 13.48 11.31
CA GLY A 238 1.37 13.92 12.51
C GLY A 238 1.27 12.95 13.70
N HIS A 239 0.74 11.75 13.49
CA HIS A 239 0.73 10.70 14.52
C HIS A 239 2.11 10.06 14.67
N ARG A 240 2.41 9.55 15.86
CA ARG A 240 3.65 8.83 16.12
C ARG A 240 3.49 7.35 15.80
N VAL A 241 4.41 6.79 15.02
CA VAL A 241 4.44 5.36 14.71
C VAL A 241 5.68 4.72 15.33
N VAL A 242 5.48 3.66 16.11
CA VAL A 242 6.54 2.80 16.64
C VAL A 242 6.51 1.49 15.87
N ARG A 243 7.57 1.20 15.13
CA ARG A 243 7.67 -0.03 14.33
C ARG A 243 8.12 -1.20 15.20
N LEU A 244 7.27 -2.21 15.34
CA LEU A 244 7.62 -3.45 16.03
C LEU A 244 8.36 -4.37 15.06
N VAL A 245 9.65 -4.63 15.33
CA VAL A 245 10.56 -5.33 14.42
C VAL A 245 11.20 -6.56 15.06
N ARG A 246 11.42 -7.63 14.28
CA ARG A 246 12.04 -8.86 14.75
C ARG A 246 13.58 -8.77 14.90
N SER A 247 14.20 -7.77 14.30
CA SER A 247 15.66 -7.64 14.30
C SER A 247 16.13 -6.69 15.40
N PRO A 248 16.96 -7.14 16.36
CA PRO A 248 17.52 -6.28 17.40
C PRO A 248 18.32 -5.10 16.85
N LYS A 249 18.97 -5.26 15.68
CA LYS A 249 19.69 -4.16 15.01
C LYS A 249 18.75 -3.06 14.52
N LYS A 250 17.51 -3.40 14.15
CA LYS A 250 16.50 -2.43 13.73
C LYS A 250 15.77 -1.80 14.92
N ALA A 251 15.63 -2.53 16.03
CA ALA A 251 14.99 -2.05 17.26
C ALA A 251 15.77 -0.93 17.95
N GLY A 252 17.08 -0.77 17.66
CA GLY A 252 17.86 0.37 18.15
C GLY A 252 17.70 1.67 17.35
N ALA A 253 16.89 1.66 16.30
CA ALA A 253 16.58 2.87 15.53
C ALA A 253 15.48 3.69 16.23
N LEU A 254 15.49 5.00 16.03
CA LEU A 254 14.40 5.89 16.44
C LEU A 254 13.05 5.32 15.92
N ASP A 255 12.06 5.28 16.80
CA ASP A 255 10.71 4.78 16.50
C ASP A 255 10.63 3.30 16.09
N ALA A 256 11.52 2.47 16.62
CA ALA A 256 11.46 1.02 16.48
C ALA A 256 11.67 0.30 17.82
N ALA A 257 10.90 -0.77 18.05
CA ALA A 257 10.96 -1.60 19.24
C ALA A 257 11.02 -3.09 18.88
N LEU A 258 11.51 -3.93 19.78
CA LEU A 258 11.64 -5.37 19.53
C LEU A 258 10.29 -6.07 19.70
N TRP A 259 9.98 -6.98 18.77
CA TRP A 259 8.91 -7.95 18.85
C TRP A 259 9.36 -9.27 18.22
N ASP A 260 9.42 -10.31 19.02
CA ASP A 260 9.86 -11.65 18.61
C ASP A 260 8.81 -12.69 18.99
N PRO A 261 7.85 -13.01 18.09
CA PRO A 261 6.81 -14.00 18.36
C PRO A 261 7.35 -15.42 18.52
N GLY A 262 8.53 -15.73 17.96
CA GLY A 262 9.18 -17.02 18.15
C GLY A 262 9.66 -17.27 19.59
N ARG A 263 9.94 -16.18 20.31
CA ARG A 263 10.29 -16.19 21.74
C ARG A 263 9.19 -15.70 22.64
N GLU A 264 8.04 -15.36 22.08
CA GLU A 264 6.88 -14.78 22.80
C GLU A 264 7.25 -13.52 23.59
N THR A 265 8.10 -12.67 23.03
CA THR A 265 8.59 -11.44 23.66
C THR A 265 8.29 -10.21 22.83
N VAL A 266 7.97 -9.12 23.52
CA VAL A 266 7.79 -7.79 22.94
C VAL A 266 8.29 -6.74 23.94
N ASP A 267 8.74 -5.61 23.43
CA ASP A 267 9.08 -4.44 24.23
C ASP A 267 7.81 -3.86 24.86
N GLU A 268 7.57 -4.21 26.14
CA GLU A 268 6.38 -3.80 26.88
C GLU A 268 6.34 -2.28 27.13
N ASP A 269 7.49 -1.60 27.23
CA ASP A 269 7.53 -0.15 27.42
C ASP A 269 7.03 0.57 26.15
N ALA A 270 7.40 0.04 24.98
CA ALA A 270 6.89 0.55 23.71
C ALA A 270 5.36 0.35 23.58
N LEU A 271 4.83 -0.80 24.00
CA LEU A 271 3.39 -1.06 24.00
C LEU A 271 2.66 -0.23 25.06
N ALA A 272 3.22 -0.05 26.25
CA ALA A 272 2.65 0.77 27.31
C ALA A 272 2.49 2.24 26.86
N GLY A 273 3.43 2.74 26.05
CA GLY A 273 3.38 4.06 25.44
C GLY A 273 2.41 4.20 24.26
N ALA A 274 1.89 3.10 23.71
CA ALA A 274 1.01 3.12 22.55
C ALA A 274 -0.47 3.29 22.94
N ASP A 275 -1.20 4.08 22.14
CA ASP A 275 -2.66 4.20 22.21
C ASP A 275 -3.34 3.08 21.40
N VAL A 276 -2.70 2.67 20.29
CA VAL A 276 -3.20 1.62 19.41
C VAL A 276 -2.06 0.70 19.00
N VAL A 277 -2.32 -0.60 18.99
CA VAL A 277 -1.43 -1.61 18.40
C VAL A 277 -2.07 -2.11 17.11
N VAL A 278 -1.33 -2.04 16.01
CA VAL A 278 -1.74 -2.59 14.72
C VAL A 278 -0.92 -3.84 14.42
N ASN A 279 -1.60 -4.95 14.23
CA ASN A 279 -0.97 -6.24 13.93
C ASN A 279 -1.18 -6.64 12.46
N LEU A 280 -0.14 -6.44 11.63
CA LEU A 280 -0.13 -6.79 10.20
C LEU A 280 0.92 -7.86 9.87
N ALA A 281 1.62 -8.39 10.87
CA ALA A 281 2.65 -9.38 10.63
C ALA A 281 2.05 -10.76 10.39
N GLY A 282 2.61 -11.48 9.45
CA GLY A 282 2.27 -12.87 9.13
C GLY A 282 3.22 -13.41 8.08
N GLU A 283 3.42 -14.73 8.08
CA GLU A 283 4.11 -15.42 7.00
C GLU A 283 3.31 -15.27 5.71
N PRO A 284 3.95 -14.98 4.56
CA PRO A 284 3.26 -14.94 3.28
C PRO A 284 2.49 -16.23 3.00
N ILE A 285 1.21 -16.11 2.59
CA ILE A 285 0.40 -17.27 2.21
C ILE A 285 0.90 -17.87 0.89
N ALA A 286 1.44 -17.02 0.00
CA ALA A 286 1.98 -17.46 -1.28
C ALA A 286 3.19 -18.38 -1.07
N GLY A 287 2.99 -19.65 -1.37
CA GLY A 287 3.95 -20.73 -1.23
C GLY A 287 3.26 -22.07 -1.44
N ARG A 288 4.05 -23.14 -1.58
CA ARG A 288 3.47 -24.47 -1.70
C ARG A 288 2.92 -24.90 -0.33
N PHE A 289 1.67 -25.30 -0.23
CA PHE A 289 1.01 -25.75 1.00
C PHE A 289 1.55 -27.12 1.43
N THR A 290 2.79 -27.10 1.96
CA THR A 290 3.35 -28.21 2.73
C THR A 290 2.95 -28.06 4.18
N ASP A 291 2.98 -29.15 4.96
CA ASP A 291 2.65 -29.10 6.38
C ASP A 291 3.51 -28.04 7.14
N GLU A 292 4.81 -27.97 6.81
CA GLU A 292 5.72 -26.97 7.39
C GLU A 292 5.31 -25.52 7.03
N HIS A 293 4.91 -25.27 5.77
CA HIS A 293 4.46 -23.94 5.35
C HIS A 293 3.11 -23.58 5.98
N LYS A 294 2.19 -24.52 6.05
CA LYS A 294 0.89 -24.36 6.70
C LYS A 294 1.08 -24.03 8.20
N GLU A 295 1.94 -24.76 8.90
CA GLU A 295 2.28 -24.47 10.29
C GLU A 295 2.90 -23.09 10.45
N ALA A 296 3.82 -22.68 9.57
CA ALA A 296 4.42 -21.35 9.61
C ALA A 296 3.39 -20.23 9.36
N VAL A 297 2.44 -20.42 8.44
CA VAL A 297 1.35 -19.49 8.16
C VAL A 297 0.42 -19.35 9.37
N HIS A 298 0.03 -20.46 10.01
CA HIS A 298 -0.81 -20.47 11.21
C HIS A 298 -0.06 -19.84 12.40
N ASP A 299 1.12 -20.35 12.74
CA ASP A 299 1.88 -19.93 13.90
C ASP A 299 2.27 -18.45 13.88
N SER A 300 2.67 -17.94 12.73
CA SER A 300 3.05 -16.53 12.61
C SER A 300 1.89 -15.59 12.98
N ARG A 301 0.64 -16.00 12.74
CA ARG A 301 -0.57 -15.23 13.04
C ARG A 301 -1.04 -15.45 14.47
N VAL A 302 -1.26 -16.68 14.84
CA VAL A 302 -1.84 -17.04 16.15
C VAL A 302 -0.87 -16.72 17.28
N ARG A 303 0.38 -17.20 17.23
CA ARG A 303 1.39 -16.92 18.26
C ARG A 303 1.83 -15.45 18.26
N GLY A 304 1.93 -14.84 17.06
CA GLY A 304 2.24 -13.43 16.94
C GLY A 304 1.19 -12.54 17.63
N THR A 305 -0.08 -12.83 17.44
CA THR A 305 -1.20 -12.10 18.05
C THR A 305 -1.25 -12.38 19.56
N ARG A 306 -1.11 -13.64 19.97
CA ARG A 306 -1.05 -14.04 21.39
C ARG A 306 0.02 -13.26 22.15
N THR A 307 1.22 -13.13 21.59
CA THR A 307 2.32 -12.38 22.21
C THR A 307 1.94 -10.93 22.48
N LEU A 308 1.25 -10.26 21.54
CA LEU A 308 0.79 -8.89 21.71
C LEU A 308 -0.34 -8.78 22.74
N VAL A 309 -1.35 -9.63 22.64
CA VAL A 309 -2.52 -9.63 23.52
C VAL A 309 -2.12 -9.90 24.97
N ASP A 310 -1.27 -10.90 25.22
CA ASP A 310 -0.80 -11.22 26.57
C ASP A 310 0.03 -10.10 27.18
N ALA A 311 0.87 -9.43 26.37
CA ALA A 311 1.60 -8.26 26.84
C ALA A 311 0.68 -7.07 27.15
N LEU A 312 -0.28 -6.78 26.28
CA LEU A 312 -1.27 -5.72 26.49
C LEU A 312 -2.10 -5.99 27.74
N ALA A 313 -2.56 -7.23 27.98
CA ALA A 313 -3.30 -7.61 29.17
C ALA A 313 -2.45 -7.43 30.45
N ARG A 314 -1.16 -7.81 30.43
CA ARG A 314 -0.24 -7.58 31.57
C ARG A 314 -0.02 -6.10 31.83
N ILE A 315 0.12 -5.27 30.79
CA ILE A 315 0.28 -3.83 30.93
C ILE A 315 -0.95 -3.22 31.57
N THR A 316 -2.15 -3.52 31.05
CA THR A 316 -3.43 -3.02 31.58
C THR A 316 -3.64 -3.44 33.04
N ALA A 317 -3.33 -4.70 33.38
CA ALA A 317 -3.43 -5.17 34.75
C ALA A 317 -2.45 -4.46 35.72
N ARG A 318 -1.26 -4.08 35.27
CA ARG A 318 -0.30 -3.28 36.07
C ARG A 318 -0.73 -1.84 36.27
N GLU A 319 -1.41 -1.25 35.30
CA GLU A 319 -1.92 0.12 35.39
C GLU A 319 -3.18 0.22 36.27
N GLY A 320 -3.94 -0.87 36.40
CA GLY A 320 -5.13 -0.94 37.27
C GLY A 320 -6.19 0.08 36.86
N ASP A 321 -6.72 0.85 37.81
CA ASP A 321 -7.78 1.84 37.58
C ASP A 321 -7.29 3.04 36.74
N ASP A 322 -5.98 3.25 36.62
CA ASP A 322 -5.38 4.30 35.80
C ASP A 322 -5.04 3.81 34.38
N ALA A 323 -5.52 2.62 34.01
CA ALA A 323 -5.22 2.02 32.71
C ALA A 323 -5.65 2.92 31.55
N ARG A 324 -4.70 3.17 30.66
CA ARG A 324 -4.96 3.91 29.43
C ARG A 324 -5.95 3.13 28.55
N ALA A 325 -6.92 3.83 27.96
CA ALA A 325 -7.76 3.24 26.90
C ALA A 325 -6.87 2.88 25.69
N ARG A 326 -6.87 1.60 25.33
CA ARG A 326 -6.07 1.07 24.22
C ARG A 326 -6.95 0.36 23.20
N ALA A 327 -6.41 0.22 22.00
CA ALA A 327 -7.02 -0.57 20.96
C ALA A 327 -6.02 -1.54 20.31
N LEU A 328 -6.54 -2.68 19.88
CA LEU A 328 -5.88 -3.62 18.97
C LEU A 328 -6.60 -3.59 17.62
N VAL A 329 -5.93 -3.15 16.58
CA VAL A 329 -6.41 -3.26 15.19
C VAL A 329 -5.67 -4.42 14.54
N ASN A 330 -6.35 -5.54 14.40
CA ASN A 330 -5.74 -6.79 13.94
C ASN A 330 -6.02 -7.01 12.45
N GLY A 331 -5.01 -7.41 11.68
CA GLY A 331 -5.23 -7.96 10.35
C GLY A 331 -6.08 -9.21 10.44
N SER A 332 -6.88 -9.42 9.42
CA SER A 332 -7.68 -10.61 9.17
C SER A 332 -7.83 -10.77 7.65
N ALA A 333 -8.56 -11.75 7.17
CA ALA A 333 -8.74 -12.00 5.74
C ALA A 333 -10.15 -12.51 5.43
N ILE A 334 -10.64 -12.22 4.23
CA ILE A 334 -11.89 -12.82 3.73
C ILE A 334 -11.82 -14.33 3.60
N GLY A 335 -10.61 -14.91 3.64
CA GLY A 335 -10.40 -16.36 3.78
C GLY A 335 -11.12 -16.97 4.98
N TYR A 336 -11.55 -16.17 5.96
CA TYR A 336 -12.44 -16.58 7.04
C TYR A 336 -13.68 -17.35 6.56
N TYR A 337 -14.23 -16.97 5.42
CA TYR A 337 -15.47 -17.54 4.91
C TYR A 337 -15.29 -18.89 4.21
N GLY A 338 -14.03 -19.30 3.93
CA GLY A 338 -13.71 -20.48 3.12
C GLY A 338 -13.66 -20.19 1.62
N ALA A 339 -12.98 -21.06 0.87
CA ALA A 339 -12.70 -20.85 -0.55
C ALA A 339 -13.96 -20.96 -1.44
N ASP A 340 -14.93 -21.78 -1.06
CA ASP A 340 -16.15 -22.04 -1.83
C ASP A 340 -17.38 -21.34 -1.23
N ALA A 341 -17.20 -20.20 -0.57
CA ALA A 341 -18.28 -19.48 0.11
C ALA A 341 -19.28 -18.78 -0.85
N GLY A 342 -18.89 -18.58 -2.10
CA GLY A 342 -19.73 -18.01 -3.16
C GLY A 342 -20.36 -16.67 -2.78
N THR A 343 -21.68 -16.58 -2.89
CA THR A 343 -22.50 -15.43 -2.51
C THR A 343 -23.06 -15.52 -1.10
N GLY A 344 -22.64 -16.52 -0.34
CA GLY A 344 -23.16 -16.82 0.99
C GLY A 344 -24.58 -17.40 1.01
N PRO A 345 -25.09 -17.78 2.18
CA PRO A 345 -26.34 -18.54 2.32
C PRO A 345 -27.58 -17.78 1.84
N PHE A 346 -27.51 -16.45 1.72
CA PHE A 346 -28.63 -15.61 1.31
C PHE A 346 -28.48 -15.02 -0.10
N GLY A 347 -27.39 -15.34 -0.82
CA GLY A 347 -27.13 -14.82 -2.16
C GLY A 347 -26.79 -13.32 -2.27
N SER A 348 -26.77 -12.59 -1.14
CA SER A 348 -26.54 -11.14 -1.10
C SER A 348 -25.08 -10.74 -0.90
N GLY A 349 -24.22 -11.70 -0.58
CA GLY A 349 -22.79 -11.52 -0.27
C GLY A 349 -22.44 -12.00 1.14
N LEU A 350 -21.13 -12.11 1.38
CA LEU A 350 -20.58 -12.56 2.64
C LEU A 350 -20.46 -11.37 3.60
N VAL A 351 -21.21 -11.43 4.69
CA VAL A 351 -21.23 -10.43 5.78
C VAL A 351 -20.49 -10.95 7.01
N GLU A 352 -20.10 -10.06 7.90
CA GLU A 352 -19.20 -10.34 9.02
C GLU A 352 -19.79 -11.27 10.09
N ASP A 353 -21.11 -11.41 10.15
CA ASP A 353 -21.82 -12.26 11.14
C ASP A 353 -21.94 -13.73 10.70
N LEU A 354 -21.41 -14.10 9.54
CA LEU A 354 -21.37 -15.49 9.09
C LEU A 354 -20.31 -16.28 9.87
N GLU A 355 -20.58 -17.57 10.04
CA GLU A 355 -19.62 -18.52 10.61
C GLU A 355 -18.43 -18.72 9.67
N PRO A 356 -17.25 -19.16 10.19
CA PRO A 356 -16.10 -19.47 9.36
C PRO A 356 -16.36 -20.66 8.46
N GLY A 357 -15.66 -20.72 7.31
CA GLY A 357 -15.57 -21.91 6.47
C GLY A 357 -14.81 -23.05 7.15
N ASP A 358 -14.66 -24.16 6.44
CA ASP A 358 -14.09 -25.41 6.95
C ASP A 358 -12.76 -25.81 6.27
N ASP A 359 -12.16 -24.93 5.46
CA ASP A 359 -10.85 -25.15 4.87
C ASP A 359 -9.70 -24.62 5.74
N PHE A 360 -8.46 -24.93 5.36
CA PHE A 360 -7.28 -24.58 6.13
C PHE A 360 -7.15 -23.07 6.37
N LEU A 361 -7.37 -22.24 5.35
CA LEU A 361 -7.26 -20.78 5.52
C LEU A 361 -8.37 -20.21 6.40
N ALA A 362 -9.58 -20.75 6.35
CA ALA A 362 -10.68 -20.37 7.22
C ALA A 362 -10.36 -20.70 8.69
N GLU A 363 -9.82 -21.89 8.96
CA GLU A 363 -9.35 -22.27 10.30
C GLU A 363 -8.28 -21.32 10.82
N VAL A 364 -7.24 -21.05 10.02
CA VAL A 364 -6.17 -20.09 10.38
C VAL A 364 -6.74 -18.72 10.74
N VAL A 365 -7.70 -18.21 9.96
CA VAL A 365 -8.25 -16.87 10.20
C VAL A 365 -9.17 -16.86 11.41
N ALA A 366 -9.96 -17.92 11.63
CA ALA A 366 -10.81 -18.07 12.81
C ALA A 366 -9.97 -18.09 14.10
N ASP A 367 -8.89 -18.86 14.13
CA ASP A 367 -7.96 -18.91 15.26
C ASP A 367 -7.26 -17.57 15.49
N TRP A 368 -6.87 -16.91 14.41
CA TRP A 368 -6.25 -15.58 14.46
C TRP A 368 -7.19 -14.53 15.09
N GLU A 369 -8.45 -14.48 14.64
CA GLU A 369 -9.46 -13.59 15.21
C GLU A 369 -9.81 -13.96 16.67
N ALA A 370 -9.86 -15.26 17.00
CA ALA A 370 -10.10 -15.71 18.36
C ALA A 370 -9.00 -15.23 19.34
N GLU A 371 -7.73 -15.28 18.93
CA GLU A 371 -6.62 -14.73 19.72
C GLU A 371 -6.72 -13.21 19.89
N ALA A 372 -7.10 -12.48 18.84
CA ALA A 372 -7.26 -11.02 18.92
C ALA A 372 -8.39 -10.62 19.89
N ARG A 373 -9.53 -11.33 19.85
CA ARG A 373 -10.68 -11.08 20.75
C ARG A 373 -10.35 -11.26 22.23
N ARG A 374 -9.34 -12.06 22.60
CA ARG A 374 -8.90 -12.20 24.00
C ARG A 374 -8.53 -10.86 24.63
N ALA A 375 -8.12 -9.86 23.86
CA ALA A 375 -7.81 -8.53 24.37
C ALA A 375 -9.03 -7.80 24.95
N GLU A 376 -10.25 -8.15 24.52
CA GLU A 376 -11.50 -7.57 25.03
C GLU A 376 -11.71 -7.86 26.52
N ALA A 377 -11.26 -9.04 26.99
CA ALA A 377 -11.33 -9.40 28.41
C ALA A 377 -10.47 -8.47 29.31
N ALA A 378 -9.50 -7.77 28.76
CA ALA A 378 -8.70 -6.75 29.42
C ALA A 378 -9.24 -5.32 29.20
N GLY A 379 -10.45 -5.16 28.65
CA GLY A 379 -11.04 -3.86 28.36
C GLY A 379 -10.42 -3.15 27.15
N ILE A 380 -9.69 -3.86 26.31
CA ILE A 380 -9.04 -3.31 25.11
C ILE A 380 -10.01 -3.41 23.92
N ARG A 381 -10.23 -2.30 23.22
CA ARG A 381 -11.03 -2.28 21.99
C ARG A 381 -10.35 -3.12 20.90
N VAL A 382 -11.10 -3.98 20.24
CA VAL A 382 -10.59 -4.83 19.15
C VAL A 382 -11.35 -4.54 17.85
N ALA A 383 -10.60 -4.30 16.78
CA ALA A 383 -11.12 -4.27 15.41
C ALA A 383 -10.31 -5.26 14.55
N MET A 384 -10.97 -6.01 13.69
CA MET A 384 -10.35 -7.05 12.86
C MET A 384 -10.75 -6.81 11.42
N LEU A 385 -9.78 -6.50 10.55
CA LEU A 385 -10.03 -6.15 9.15
C LEU A 385 -9.85 -7.39 8.27
N ARG A 386 -10.97 -8.02 7.85
CA ARG A 386 -11.01 -9.12 6.89
C ARG A 386 -10.67 -8.58 5.50
N THR A 387 -9.39 -8.59 5.19
CA THR A 387 -8.83 -7.99 3.98
C THR A 387 -9.12 -8.85 2.76
N GLY A 388 -9.67 -8.24 1.71
CA GLY A 388 -9.79 -8.83 0.37
C GLY A 388 -8.48 -8.83 -0.40
N VAL A 389 -8.56 -9.12 -1.70
CA VAL A 389 -7.38 -9.10 -2.58
C VAL A 389 -6.88 -7.68 -2.77
N VAL A 390 -5.72 -7.36 -2.21
CA VAL A 390 -5.11 -6.03 -2.32
C VAL A 390 -4.50 -5.81 -3.69
N LEU A 391 -4.94 -4.76 -4.37
CA LEU A 391 -4.46 -4.39 -5.71
C LEU A 391 -3.27 -3.43 -5.62
N SER A 392 -2.07 -3.95 -5.92
CA SER A 392 -0.84 -3.17 -6.03
C SER A 392 0.14 -3.82 -7.01
N PRO A 393 0.81 -3.06 -7.88
CA PRO A 393 1.89 -3.61 -8.71
C PRO A 393 3.16 -3.92 -7.91
N ALA A 394 3.25 -3.44 -6.67
CA ALA A 394 4.39 -3.68 -5.78
C ALA A 394 4.28 -4.99 -4.97
N GLY A 395 3.15 -5.70 -5.05
CA GLY A 395 2.97 -6.95 -4.32
C GLY A 395 1.61 -7.63 -4.58
N GLY A 396 1.42 -8.82 -4.01
CA GLY A 396 0.17 -9.57 -4.08
C GLY A 396 -0.15 -10.11 -5.47
N MET A 397 -1.46 -10.40 -5.68
CA MET A 397 -1.95 -11.02 -6.91
C MET A 397 -1.66 -10.18 -8.15
N LEU A 398 -1.89 -8.86 -8.10
CA LEU A 398 -1.71 -7.98 -9.26
C LEU A 398 -0.27 -8.00 -9.78
N GLN A 399 0.73 -7.98 -8.89
CA GLN A 399 2.13 -8.10 -9.28
C GLN A 399 2.42 -9.41 -10.04
N GLN A 400 1.80 -10.51 -9.62
CA GLN A 400 2.03 -11.82 -10.23
C GLN A 400 1.38 -11.95 -11.61
N VAL A 401 0.19 -11.38 -11.83
CA VAL A 401 -0.52 -11.51 -13.11
C VAL A 401 -0.07 -10.47 -14.16
N LEU A 402 0.45 -9.31 -13.73
CA LEU A 402 0.85 -8.22 -14.62
C LEU A 402 1.78 -8.64 -15.79
N PRO A 403 2.81 -9.49 -15.61
CA PRO A 403 3.66 -9.91 -16.72
C PRO A 403 2.89 -10.61 -17.81
N LEU A 404 1.92 -11.45 -17.46
CA LEU A 404 1.10 -12.20 -18.42
C LEU A 404 0.21 -11.25 -19.23
N PHE A 405 -0.44 -10.30 -18.56
CA PHE A 405 -1.29 -9.31 -19.22
C PHE A 405 -0.46 -8.35 -20.10
N LEU A 406 0.69 -7.88 -19.64
CA LEU A 406 1.58 -7.02 -20.44
C LEU A 406 2.12 -7.73 -21.67
N ALA A 407 2.36 -9.05 -21.59
CA ALA A 407 2.74 -9.90 -22.72
C ALA A 407 1.56 -10.22 -23.67
N GLY A 408 0.31 -9.88 -23.30
CA GLY A 408 -0.89 -10.16 -24.09
C GLY A 408 -1.37 -11.62 -24.03
N VAL A 409 -0.86 -12.39 -23.06
CA VAL A 409 -1.25 -13.79 -22.80
C VAL A 409 -2.02 -13.97 -21.50
N GLY A 410 -2.41 -12.87 -20.85
CA GLY A 410 -3.26 -12.88 -19.67
C GLY A 410 -4.73 -13.10 -20.00
N GLY A 411 -5.49 -13.56 -19.01
CA GLY A 411 -6.92 -13.78 -19.13
C GLY A 411 -7.53 -14.28 -17.83
N PRO A 412 -8.81 -14.66 -17.86
CA PRO A 412 -9.50 -15.13 -16.66
C PRO A 412 -8.85 -16.41 -16.13
N ILE A 413 -8.87 -16.55 -14.80
CA ILE A 413 -8.47 -17.77 -14.13
C ILE A 413 -9.55 -18.81 -14.43
N ALA A 414 -9.17 -19.95 -15.01
CA ALA A 414 -10.10 -21.03 -15.28
C ALA A 414 -10.58 -21.65 -13.96
N SER A 415 -11.86 -21.50 -13.66
CA SER A 415 -12.55 -22.12 -12.54
C SER A 415 -13.27 -23.41 -12.99
N SER A 416 -13.43 -24.37 -12.10
CA SER A 416 -14.20 -25.58 -12.29
C SER A 416 -15.61 -25.48 -11.69
N GLY A 417 -16.19 -24.29 -11.65
CA GLY A 417 -17.56 -24.09 -11.21
C GLY A 417 -17.68 -23.04 -10.12
N GLY A 418 -17.89 -21.79 -10.49
CA GLY A 418 -18.30 -20.73 -9.57
C GLY A 418 -19.83 -20.55 -9.61
N GLU A 419 -20.43 -20.12 -8.51
CA GLU A 419 -21.86 -19.79 -8.42
C GLU A 419 -22.22 -18.44 -9.05
N SER A 420 -21.26 -17.74 -9.66
CA SER A 420 -21.52 -16.47 -10.33
C SER A 420 -22.40 -16.63 -11.57
N HIS A 421 -23.02 -15.53 -11.99
CA HIS A 421 -23.90 -15.49 -13.20
C HIS A 421 -23.20 -15.89 -14.50
N ASP A 422 -21.86 -15.89 -14.55
CA ASP A 422 -21.05 -16.26 -15.72
C ASP A 422 -20.19 -17.52 -15.52
N GLY A 423 -20.37 -18.24 -14.40
CA GLY A 423 -19.62 -19.44 -14.04
C GLY A 423 -18.15 -19.19 -13.64
N SER A 424 -17.82 -17.95 -13.31
CA SER A 424 -16.49 -17.50 -12.89
C SER A 424 -16.50 -17.17 -11.38
N PRO A 425 -15.43 -17.45 -10.61
CA PRO A 425 -15.41 -17.16 -9.17
C PRO A 425 -15.49 -15.66 -8.89
N TRP A 426 -16.12 -15.30 -7.79
CA TRP A 426 -16.13 -13.94 -7.27
C TRP A 426 -14.79 -13.57 -6.68
N LEU A 427 -14.35 -12.36 -6.97
CA LEU A 427 -13.14 -11.74 -6.48
C LEU A 427 -13.51 -10.47 -5.67
N SER A 428 -13.39 -10.55 -4.36
CA SER A 428 -13.48 -9.37 -3.49
C SER A 428 -12.11 -8.73 -3.37
N TRP A 429 -11.99 -7.50 -3.81
CA TRP A 429 -10.75 -6.75 -3.95
C TRP A 429 -10.78 -5.45 -3.16
N ILE A 430 -9.60 -4.84 -2.96
CA ILE A 430 -9.47 -3.49 -2.39
C ILE A 430 -8.21 -2.81 -2.97
N GLY A 431 -8.28 -1.50 -3.19
CA GLY A 431 -7.11 -0.70 -3.58
C GLY A 431 -6.07 -0.60 -2.47
N ALA A 432 -4.79 -0.46 -2.84
CA ALA A 432 -3.70 -0.35 -1.86
C ALA A 432 -3.85 0.88 -0.94
N ASP A 433 -4.35 2.00 -1.46
CA ASP A 433 -4.58 3.21 -0.68
C ASP A 433 -5.81 3.07 0.23
N ASP A 434 -6.85 2.36 -0.23
CA ASP A 434 -8.05 2.11 0.56
C ASP A 434 -7.80 1.16 1.71
N ILE A 435 -7.03 0.09 1.52
CA ILE A 435 -6.71 -0.80 2.65
C ILE A 435 -5.87 -0.08 3.71
N ALA A 436 -4.91 0.76 3.32
CA ALA A 436 -4.16 1.58 4.26
C ALA A 436 -5.07 2.60 4.96
N GLY A 437 -6.01 3.21 4.24
CA GLY A 437 -7.03 4.10 4.76
C GLY A 437 -7.99 3.42 5.74
N ALA A 438 -8.48 2.20 5.43
CA ALA A 438 -9.35 1.43 6.30
C ALA A 438 -8.68 1.06 7.64
N PHE A 439 -7.39 0.65 7.60
CA PHE A 439 -6.62 0.44 8.83
C PHE A 439 -6.41 1.75 9.60
N ALA A 440 -6.08 2.85 8.92
CA ALA A 440 -5.93 4.15 9.57
C ALA A 440 -7.26 4.65 10.17
N HIS A 441 -8.39 4.43 9.50
CA HIS A 441 -9.72 4.70 10.02
C HIS A 441 -9.98 3.93 11.32
N ALA A 442 -9.76 2.61 11.32
CA ALA A 442 -9.92 1.79 12.52
C ALA A 442 -8.96 2.18 13.66
N VAL A 443 -7.79 2.75 13.35
CA VAL A 443 -6.84 3.31 14.33
C VAL A 443 -7.37 4.61 14.92
N LEU A 444 -7.97 5.49 14.12
CA LEU A 444 -8.30 6.87 14.49
C LEU A 444 -9.74 7.03 14.99
N ASP A 445 -10.64 6.13 14.63
CA ASP A 445 -12.03 6.12 15.08
C ASP A 445 -12.26 5.05 16.15
N ASP A 446 -12.58 5.49 17.38
CA ASP A 446 -12.81 4.60 18.53
C ASP A 446 -14.15 3.84 18.43
N GLY A 447 -15.06 4.24 17.55
CA GLY A 447 -16.32 3.54 17.26
C GLY A 447 -16.15 2.27 16.43
N VAL A 448 -15.00 2.09 15.77
CA VAL A 448 -14.74 0.93 14.93
C VAL A 448 -14.34 -0.27 15.79
N THR A 449 -15.18 -1.31 15.80
CA THR A 449 -15.00 -2.52 16.62
C THR A 449 -15.43 -3.79 15.89
N GLY A 450 -14.94 -4.94 16.34
CA GLY A 450 -15.30 -6.25 15.81
C GLY A 450 -14.73 -6.51 14.40
N PRO A 451 -15.25 -7.52 13.68
CA PRO A 451 -14.82 -7.83 12.33
C PRO A 451 -15.43 -6.86 11.33
N LEU A 452 -14.63 -6.46 10.32
CA LEU A 452 -15.04 -5.62 9.19
C LEU A 452 -14.45 -6.22 7.90
N ASN A 453 -15.28 -6.37 6.87
CA ASN A 453 -14.82 -6.72 5.54
C ASN A 453 -14.12 -5.52 4.90
N ALA A 454 -12.80 -5.56 4.83
CA ALA A 454 -11.99 -4.55 4.17
C ALA A 454 -11.85 -4.89 2.68
N VAL A 455 -12.92 -4.63 1.93
CA VAL A 455 -13.08 -4.87 0.49
C VAL A 455 -13.70 -3.65 -0.17
N ALA A 456 -13.57 -3.55 -1.50
CA ALA A 456 -14.34 -2.55 -2.27
C ALA A 456 -15.83 -2.91 -2.29
N PRO A 457 -16.73 -1.91 -2.43
CA PRO A 457 -18.18 -2.14 -2.36
C PRO A 457 -18.73 -3.03 -3.49
N GLU A 458 -18.04 -3.08 -4.61
CA GLU A 458 -18.44 -3.85 -5.79
C GLU A 458 -17.44 -4.99 -6.06
N PRO A 459 -17.65 -6.19 -5.51
CA PRO A 459 -16.90 -7.38 -5.90
C PRO A 459 -17.18 -7.71 -7.37
N VAL A 460 -16.17 -8.23 -8.07
CA VAL A 460 -16.25 -8.57 -9.49
C VAL A 460 -15.99 -10.07 -9.69
N THR A 461 -16.35 -10.61 -10.86
CA THR A 461 -15.92 -11.96 -11.21
C THR A 461 -14.48 -11.95 -11.74
N ALA A 462 -13.77 -13.08 -11.65
CA ALA A 462 -12.42 -13.21 -12.19
C ALA A 462 -12.36 -12.90 -13.70
N LYS A 463 -13.44 -13.14 -14.43
CA LYS A 463 -13.58 -12.82 -15.86
C LYS A 463 -13.72 -11.30 -16.07
N GLU A 464 -14.53 -10.64 -15.27
CA GLU A 464 -14.66 -9.19 -15.29
C GLU A 464 -13.34 -8.50 -14.91
N PHE A 465 -12.67 -9.00 -13.87
CA PHE A 465 -11.34 -8.52 -13.49
C PHE A 465 -10.36 -8.60 -14.67
N ALA A 466 -10.28 -9.73 -15.33
CA ALA A 466 -9.38 -9.93 -16.47
C ALA A 466 -9.73 -8.98 -17.63
N ALA A 467 -11.01 -8.82 -17.96
CA ALA A 467 -11.46 -7.93 -19.01
C ALA A 467 -11.12 -6.44 -18.71
N ILE A 468 -11.34 -6.01 -17.47
CA ILE A 468 -11.06 -4.63 -17.02
C ILE A 468 -9.54 -4.39 -17.01
N LEU A 469 -8.74 -5.31 -16.46
CA LEU A 469 -7.28 -5.20 -16.46
C LEU A 469 -6.71 -5.15 -17.88
N GLY A 470 -7.20 -6.00 -18.78
CA GLY A 470 -6.82 -5.98 -20.18
C GLY A 470 -7.12 -4.64 -20.86
N ARG A 471 -8.30 -4.06 -20.59
CA ARG A 471 -8.70 -2.74 -21.09
C ARG A 471 -7.81 -1.62 -20.55
N VAL A 472 -7.52 -1.60 -19.24
CA VAL A 472 -6.63 -0.63 -18.60
C VAL A 472 -5.22 -0.71 -19.19
N LEU A 473 -4.71 -1.91 -19.42
CA LEU A 473 -3.38 -2.11 -20.00
C LEU A 473 -3.35 -1.99 -21.52
N ARG A 474 -4.52 -1.88 -22.18
CA ARG A 474 -4.68 -1.92 -23.65
C ARG A 474 -4.03 -3.17 -24.25
N ARG A 475 -4.34 -4.34 -23.64
CA ARG A 475 -3.84 -5.66 -24.04
C ARG A 475 -5.01 -6.64 -24.15
N PRO A 476 -4.94 -7.63 -25.06
CA PRO A 476 -5.90 -8.72 -25.08
C PRO A 476 -5.88 -9.47 -23.74
N ALA A 477 -7.06 -9.88 -23.28
CA ALA A 477 -7.25 -10.61 -22.03
C ALA A 477 -8.12 -11.87 -22.26
N ALA A 478 -8.00 -12.47 -23.43
CA ALA A 478 -8.87 -13.55 -23.87
C ALA A 478 -8.28 -14.97 -23.67
N VAL A 479 -7.01 -15.07 -23.28
CA VAL A 479 -6.35 -16.38 -23.10
C VAL A 479 -6.60 -16.86 -21.68
N PRO A 480 -7.44 -17.90 -21.45
CA PRO A 480 -7.65 -18.41 -20.10
C PRO A 480 -6.32 -18.85 -19.48
N THR A 481 -6.06 -18.40 -18.26
CA THR A 481 -4.88 -18.86 -17.52
C THR A 481 -5.05 -20.35 -17.20
N PRO A 482 -4.17 -21.24 -17.70
CA PRO A 482 -4.32 -22.67 -17.45
C PRO A 482 -4.24 -22.96 -15.96
N GLY A 483 -5.23 -23.69 -15.41
CA GLY A 483 -5.31 -24.01 -13.98
C GLY A 483 -4.14 -24.85 -13.44
N PHE A 484 -3.30 -25.42 -14.31
CA PHE A 484 -2.10 -26.15 -13.87
C PHE A 484 -0.96 -25.22 -13.38
N GLY A 485 -0.90 -23.97 -13.85
CA GLY A 485 0.14 -23.02 -13.44
C GLY A 485 0.11 -22.73 -11.93
N PRO A 486 -0.99 -22.21 -11.38
CA PRO A 486 -1.14 -22.03 -9.93
C PRO A 486 -0.95 -23.32 -9.14
N ARG A 487 -1.48 -24.46 -9.62
CA ARG A 487 -1.31 -25.77 -8.95
C ARG A 487 0.15 -26.24 -8.88
N LEU A 488 0.95 -25.92 -9.89
CA LEU A 488 2.38 -26.28 -9.88
C LEU A 488 3.14 -25.49 -8.80
N LEU A 489 2.74 -24.24 -8.57
CA LEU A 489 3.42 -23.30 -7.69
C LEU A 489 2.96 -23.43 -6.23
N LEU A 490 1.65 -23.47 -6.01
CA LEU A 490 1.03 -23.43 -4.69
C LEU A 490 0.62 -24.81 -4.18
N GLY A 491 0.68 -25.84 -5.02
CA GLY A 491 0.04 -27.13 -4.78
C GLY A 491 -1.44 -27.09 -5.19
N ALA A 492 -2.13 -28.23 -5.10
CA ALA A 492 -3.53 -28.30 -5.45
C ALA A 492 -4.40 -27.51 -4.47
N GLU A 493 -4.23 -27.75 -3.18
CA GLU A 493 -4.94 -27.11 -2.07
C GLU A 493 -4.69 -25.60 -2.05
N GLY A 494 -3.42 -25.14 -2.06
CA GLY A 494 -3.10 -23.72 -2.08
C GLY A 494 -3.66 -22.98 -3.29
N ALA A 495 -3.74 -23.61 -4.45
CA ALA A 495 -4.36 -23.01 -5.64
C ALA A 495 -5.90 -22.88 -5.51
N GLU A 496 -6.57 -23.87 -4.90
CA GLU A 496 -8.02 -23.81 -4.64
C GLU A 496 -8.34 -22.73 -3.59
N GLU A 497 -7.66 -22.73 -2.46
CA GLU A 497 -7.96 -21.83 -1.35
C GLU A 497 -7.54 -20.37 -1.58
N THR A 498 -6.71 -20.08 -2.61
CA THR A 498 -6.26 -18.71 -2.89
C THR A 498 -6.69 -18.20 -4.26
N VAL A 499 -6.16 -18.82 -5.33
CA VAL A 499 -6.31 -18.30 -6.70
C VAL A 499 -7.70 -18.59 -7.27
N ARG A 500 -8.33 -19.67 -6.81
CA ARG A 500 -9.64 -20.15 -7.27
C ARG A 500 -10.76 -19.91 -6.28
N ALA A 501 -10.45 -19.27 -5.16
CA ALA A 501 -11.46 -18.96 -4.15
C ALA A 501 -12.60 -18.14 -4.76
N ASP A 502 -13.83 -18.55 -4.43
CA ASP A 502 -15.10 -17.93 -4.85
C ASP A 502 -15.72 -17.24 -3.63
N GLN A 503 -15.48 -15.94 -3.49
CA GLN A 503 -15.84 -15.18 -2.28
C GLN A 503 -16.39 -13.81 -2.65
N LYS A 504 -17.70 -13.61 -2.47
CA LYS A 504 -18.38 -12.32 -2.68
C LYS A 504 -18.57 -11.61 -1.34
N ALA A 505 -17.49 -11.13 -0.71
CA ALA A 505 -17.59 -10.31 0.49
C ALA A 505 -18.07 -8.89 0.16
N VAL A 506 -18.87 -8.30 1.06
CA VAL A 506 -19.42 -6.95 0.93
C VAL A 506 -18.90 -6.04 2.03
N ALA A 507 -18.77 -4.74 1.74
CA ALA A 507 -18.12 -3.74 2.60
C ALA A 507 -19.09 -2.99 3.53
N ASP A 508 -20.32 -3.49 3.71
CA ASP A 508 -21.42 -2.73 4.33
C ASP A 508 -21.06 -2.19 5.71
N ARG A 509 -20.40 -3.00 6.55
CA ARG A 509 -20.01 -2.59 7.90
C ARG A 509 -18.88 -1.55 7.90
N LEU A 510 -17.90 -1.68 7.01
CA LEU A 510 -16.82 -0.71 6.85
C LEU A 510 -17.39 0.66 6.37
N LEU A 511 -18.28 0.66 5.39
CA LEU A 511 -18.90 1.88 4.90
C LEU A 511 -19.83 2.51 5.96
N ALA A 512 -20.61 1.69 6.67
CA ALA A 512 -21.48 2.15 7.76
C ALA A 512 -20.69 2.74 8.94
N SER A 513 -19.41 2.37 9.12
CA SER A 513 -18.52 2.99 10.12
C SER A 513 -18.07 4.41 9.74
N GLY A 514 -18.40 4.88 8.54
CA GLY A 514 -18.02 6.22 8.06
C GLY A 514 -16.76 6.26 7.22
N TYR A 515 -16.15 5.12 6.88
CA TYR A 515 -15.02 5.10 5.97
C TYR A 515 -15.47 5.47 4.55
N ALA A 516 -14.83 6.49 3.97
CA ALA A 516 -15.05 6.91 2.59
C ALA A 516 -14.04 6.22 1.66
N MET A 517 -14.53 5.35 0.78
CA MET A 517 -13.70 4.65 -0.19
C MET A 517 -13.16 5.62 -1.25
N ARG A 518 -11.86 5.56 -1.54
CA ARG A 518 -11.19 6.39 -2.55
C ARG A 518 -11.44 5.87 -3.97
N ASP A 519 -11.37 4.56 -4.11
CA ASP A 519 -11.55 3.83 -5.36
C ASP A 519 -12.65 2.75 -5.21
N PRO A 520 -13.94 3.12 -5.29
CA PRO A 520 -15.02 2.16 -5.18
C PRO A 520 -15.16 1.25 -6.42
N GLU A 521 -14.66 1.68 -7.58
CA GLU A 521 -14.76 0.97 -8.85
C GLU A 521 -13.40 0.37 -9.26
N LEU A 522 -13.40 -0.89 -9.72
CA LEU A 522 -12.19 -1.64 -10.08
C LEU A 522 -11.35 -0.95 -11.16
N GLU A 523 -11.99 -0.37 -12.20
CA GLU A 523 -11.24 0.29 -13.28
C GLU A 523 -10.49 1.52 -12.77
N GLY A 524 -11.10 2.32 -11.90
CA GLY A 524 -10.50 3.47 -11.25
C GLY A 524 -9.28 3.06 -10.41
N ALA A 525 -9.44 2.06 -9.55
CA ALA A 525 -8.38 1.51 -8.72
C ALA A 525 -7.18 1.02 -9.56
N LEU A 526 -7.46 0.22 -10.60
CA LEU A 526 -6.39 -0.28 -11.48
C LEU A 526 -5.69 0.83 -12.25
N ARG A 527 -6.42 1.84 -12.73
CA ARG A 527 -5.83 3.01 -13.40
C ARG A 527 -4.92 3.78 -12.45
N HIS A 528 -5.37 3.99 -11.23
CA HIS A 528 -4.60 4.68 -10.20
C HIS A 528 -3.29 3.96 -9.88
N VAL A 529 -3.34 2.71 -9.46
CA VAL A 529 -2.14 1.96 -9.02
C VAL A 529 -1.18 1.62 -10.16
N LEU A 530 -1.63 1.66 -11.42
CA LEU A 530 -0.82 1.39 -12.62
C LEU A 530 -0.42 2.68 -13.37
N GLY A 531 -0.90 3.84 -12.96
CA GLY A 531 -0.66 5.12 -13.62
C GLY A 531 -1.21 5.14 -15.07
N ARG A 532 -2.48 4.76 -15.29
CA ARG A 532 -3.07 4.57 -16.64
C ARG A 532 -4.30 5.44 -16.86
#